data_8646632f3882527586e9f198b6837366
#
_entry.id   8646632f3882527586e9f198b6837366
#
_cell.length_a   1.000
_cell.length_b   1.000
_cell.length_c   1.000
_cell.angle_alpha   90.00
_cell.angle_beta   90.00
_cell.angle_gamma   90.00
#
_symmetry.space_group_name_H-M   'P 1'
#
loop_
_entity.id
_entity.type
_entity.pdbx_description
1 polymer ?
#
loop_
_entity_poly.entity_id
_entity_poly.type
_entity_poly.pdbx_seq_one_letter_code
_entity_poly.pdbx_strand_id
1 'polypeptide(L)'
;MIVKKLEDVLGTKDDVDTEGWNSRRLLLKDAKLGYSVHDTVIKEGAELHMHYKNHLEAVYLIEGKGEIETTEDGKVYPLEAFTIYALDQHDKHILRANKGSHMRMVCVFNPPVSGREVHGEDGAYPADLD
;
A
#
# COMPACT_ATOMS: atom_id res chain seq x y z
N MET A 1 22.28 6.51 -10.15
CA MET A 1 21.28 5.47 -10.49
C MET A 1 21.07 4.57 -9.28
N ILE A 2 19.83 4.24 -8.95
CA ILE A 2 19.50 3.34 -7.83
C ILE A 2 19.03 2.02 -8.44
N VAL A 3 19.61 0.92 -7.98
CA VAL A 3 19.23 -0.43 -8.41
C VAL A 3 19.14 -1.30 -7.17
N LYS A 4 17.96 -1.90 -6.94
CA LYS A 4 17.72 -2.80 -5.81
C LYS A 4 16.94 -4.01 -6.26
N LYS A 5 17.21 -5.15 -5.64
CA LYS A 5 16.39 -6.34 -5.77
C LYS A 5 15.48 -6.45 -4.55
N LEU A 6 14.32 -7.09 -4.71
CA LEU A 6 13.44 -7.35 -3.57
C LEU A 6 14.19 -8.08 -2.45
N GLU A 7 15.05 -9.04 -2.78
CA GLU A 7 15.83 -9.78 -1.78
C GLU A 7 16.72 -8.90 -0.91
N ASP A 8 17.10 -7.71 -1.41
CA ASP A 8 17.90 -6.76 -0.64
C ASP A 8 17.11 -6.09 0.48
N VAL A 9 15.79 -6.12 0.38
CA VAL A 9 14.88 -5.50 1.35
C VAL A 9 14.31 -6.52 2.34
N LEU A 10 14.11 -7.76 1.91
CA LEU A 10 13.52 -8.80 2.75
C LEU A 10 14.32 -9.00 4.04
N GLY A 11 13.62 -9.02 5.18
CA GLY A 11 14.22 -9.22 6.49
C GLY A 11 14.92 -7.99 7.06
N THR A 12 14.93 -6.87 6.35
CA THR A 12 15.50 -5.61 6.83
C THR A 12 14.44 -4.75 7.51
N LYS A 13 14.85 -3.58 8.02
CA LYS A 13 13.91 -2.60 8.61
C LYS A 13 12.86 -2.10 7.61
N ASP A 14 13.13 -2.21 6.31
CA ASP A 14 12.24 -1.77 5.24
C ASP A 14 11.28 -2.89 4.77
N ASP A 15 11.35 -4.04 5.40
CA ASP A 15 10.38 -5.14 5.26
C ASP A 15 9.46 -5.10 6.48
N VAL A 16 8.31 -4.44 6.32
CA VAL A 16 7.37 -4.21 7.43
C VAL A 16 6.25 -5.22 7.36
N ASP A 17 6.22 -6.14 8.31
CA ASP A 17 5.21 -7.19 8.37
C ASP A 17 4.20 -6.93 9.49
N THR A 18 2.91 -7.10 9.17
CA THR A 18 1.81 -7.00 10.14
C THR A 18 0.90 -8.21 9.99
N GLU A 19 -0.15 -8.27 10.80
CA GLU A 19 -1.12 -9.36 10.72
C GLU A 19 -1.82 -9.42 9.36
N GLY A 20 -2.14 -8.27 8.77
CA GLY A 20 -2.94 -8.20 7.53
C GLY A 20 -2.16 -7.91 6.26
N TRP A 21 -0.96 -7.38 6.39
CA TRP A 21 -0.18 -6.98 5.21
C TRP A 21 1.32 -7.04 5.47
N ASN A 22 2.08 -7.13 4.37
CA ASN A 22 3.54 -7.03 4.38
C ASN A 22 3.95 -6.01 3.33
N SER A 23 4.58 -4.93 3.75
CA SER A 23 5.06 -3.88 2.87
C SER A 23 6.58 -3.94 2.76
N ARG A 24 7.08 -4.20 1.55
CA ARG A 24 8.50 -4.19 1.25
C ARG A 24 8.81 -2.86 0.57
N ARG A 25 9.46 -1.98 1.31
CA ARG A 25 9.66 -0.57 0.94
C ARG A 25 10.92 -0.45 0.11
N LEU A 26 10.74 -0.35 -1.21
CA LEU A 26 11.84 -0.37 -2.18
C LEU A 26 12.51 0.99 -2.34
N LEU A 27 11.72 2.05 -2.46
CA LEU A 27 12.19 3.42 -2.59
C LEU A 27 11.42 4.29 -1.60
N LEU A 28 12.15 5.02 -0.78
CA LEU A 28 11.59 5.86 0.26
C LEU A 28 11.97 7.32 0.02
N LYS A 29 11.62 8.19 0.96
CA LYS A 29 11.87 9.64 0.87
C LYS A 29 13.34 9.96 0.64
N ASP A 30 14.26 9.20 1.26
CA ASP A 30 15.70 9.43 1.14
C ASP A 30 16.25 9.21 -0.27
N ALA A 31 15.50 8.55 -1.14
CA ALA A 31 15.86 8.43 -2.55
C ALA A 31 15.68 9.75 -3.31
N LYS A 32 14.95 10.71 -2.75
CA LYS A 32 14.75 12.08 -3.30
C LYS A 32 14.13 12.10 -4.69
N LEU A 33 13.17 11.19 -4.93
CA LEU A 33 12.49 11.07 -6.21
C LEU A 33 11.10 11.74 -6.23
N GLY A 34 10.62 12.23 -5.08
CA GLY A 34 9.30 12.84 -4.96
C GLY A 34 8.17 11.84 -4.79
N TYR A 35 8.46 10.55 -4.69
CA TYR A 35 7.51 9.48 -4.42
C TYR A 35 8.22 8.33 -3.70
N SER A 36 7.43 7.44 -3.12
CA SER A 36 7.95 6.17 -2.59
C SER A 36 7.30 5.00 -3.34
N VAL A 37 8.00 3.87 -3.41
CA VAL A 37 7.53 2.66 -4.11
C VAL A 37 7.65 1.47 -3.20
N HIS A 38 6.54 0.72 -3.06
CA HIS A 38 6.44 -0.42 -2.16
C HIS A 38 5.94 -1.64 -2.93
N ASP A 39 6.54 -2.78 -2.66
CA ASP A 39 6.02 -4.08 -3.08
C ASP A 39 5.25 -4.63 -1.89
N THR A 40 3.93 -4.69 -1.99
CA THR A 40 3.05 -4.98 -0.86
C THR A 40 2.27 -6.26 -1.09
N VAL A 41 2.21 -7.08 -0.05
CA VAL A 41 1.32 -8.26 -0.01
C VAL A 41 0.20 -7.98 0.98
N ILE A 42 -1.04 -8.12 0.52
CA ILE A 42 -2.22 -8.15 1.39
C ILE A 42 -2.51 -9.62 1.63
N LYS A 43 -2.50 -10.04 2.90
CA LYS A 43 -2.63 -11.44 3.26
C LYS A 43 -4.04 -11.96 2.97
N GLU A 44 -4.15 -13.25 2.66
CA GLU A 44 -5.44 -13.86 2.30
C GLU A 44 -6.49 -13.60 3.37
N GLY A 45 -7.70 -13.21 2.93
CA GLY A 45 -8.82 -12.95 3.82
C GLY A 45 -8.71 -11.67 4.63
N ALA A 46 -7.65 -10.88 4.50
CA ALA A 46 -7.48 -9.65 5.25
C ALA A 46 -8.49 -8.59 4.82
N GLU A 47 -8.95 -7.82 5.79
CA GLU A 47 -9.81 -6.67 5.58
C GLU A 47 -9.15 -5.47 6.25
N LEU A 48 -8.78 -4.47 5.45
CA LEU A 48 -8.02 -3.31 5.90
C LEU A 48 -8.81 -2.03 5.69
N HIS A 49 -9.12 -1.34 6.78
CA HIS A 49 -9.80 -0.05 6.77
C HIS A 49 -8.75 1.05 6.75
N MET A 50 -8.71 1.83 5.67
CA MET A 50 -7.64 2.79 5.43
C MET A 50 -8.16 4.13 4.97
N HIS A 51 -7.42 5.19 5.34
CA HIS A 51 -7.73 6.55 4.91
C HIS A 51 -6.44 7.37 4.86
N TYR A 52 -5.86 7.51 3.67
CA TYR A 52 -4.61 8.27 3.50
C TYR A 52 -4.91 9.75 3.34
N LYS A 53 -5.04 10.46 4.46
CA LYS A 53 -5.32 11.90 4.48
C LYS A 53 -4.12 12.75 4.03
N ASN A 54 -2.93 12.23 4.24
CA ASN A 54 -1.67 12.95 4.04
C ASN A 54 -0.92 12.53 2.78
N HIS A 55 -1.44 11.53 2.05
CA HIS A 55 -0.79 10.96 0.88
C HIS A 55 -1.81 10.68 -0.22
N LEU A 56 -1.34 10.76 -1.46
CA LEU A 56 -2.04 10.16 -2.60
C LEU A 56 -1.36 8.81 -2.87
N GLU A 57 -2.14 7.81 -3.28
CA GLU A 57 -1.60 6.49 -3.57
C GLU A 57 -2.12 5.98 -4.90
N ALA A 58 -1.22 5.41 -5.71
CA ALA A 58 -1.59 4.58 -6.85
C ALA A 58 -1.17 3.15 -6.55
N VAL A 59 -2.01 2.19 -6.90
CA VAL A 59 -1.79 0.77 -6.63
C VAL A 59 -2.01 -0.03 -7.90
N TYR A 60 -1.02 -0.83 -8.27
CA TYR A 60 -1.11 -1.75 -9.39
C TYR A 60 -1.05 -3.18 -8.89
N LEU A 61 -2.17 -3.90 -9.01
CA LEU A 61 -2.26 -5.29 -8.59
C LEU A 61 -1.58 -6.19 -9.61
N ILE A 62 -0.65 -7.01 -9.16
CA ILE A 62 0.09 -7.92 -10.05
C ILE A 62 -0.20 -9.39 -9.79
N GLU A 63 -0.82 -9.71 -8.66
CA GLU A 63 -1.13 -11.10 -8.30
C GLU A 63 -2.31 -11.16 -7.34
N GLY A 64 -3.17 -12.12 -7.52
CA GLY A 64 -4.27 -12.39 -6.59
C GLY A 64 -5.59 -11.72 -6.96
N LYS A 65 -6.56 -11.84 -6.05
CA LYS A 65 -7.92 -11.32 -6.22
C LYS A 65 -8.47 -10.77 -4.92
N GLY A 66 -9.28 -9.74 -5.02
CA GLY A 66 -9.94 -9.12 -3.89
C GLY A 66 -10.91 -8.05 -4.35
N GLU A 67 -11.11 -7.05 -3.50
CA GLU A 67 -11.98 -5.93 -3.80
C GLU A 67 -11.56 -4.71 -3.00
N ILE A 68 -11.96 -3.53 -3.49
CA ILE A 68 -11.82 -2.27 -2.77
C ILE A 68 -13.18 -1.60 -2.71
N GLU A 69 -13.53 -1.09 -1.53
CA GLU A 69 -14.78 -0.37 -1.29
C GLU A 69 -14.47 1.07 -0.91
N THR A 70 -15.12 2.03 -1.58
CA THR A 70 -15.10 3.43 -1.15
C THR A 70 -16.24 3.64 -0.17
N THR A 71 -15.91 3.95 1.09
CA THR A 71 -16.90 3.93 2.18
C THR A 71 -17.90 5.07 2.11
N GLU A 72 -17.55 6.18 1.46
CA GLU A 72 -18.45 7.34 1.34
C GLU A 72 -19.70 7.01 0.54
N ASP A 73 -19.56 6.29 -0.57
CA ASP A 73 -20.66 5.95 -1.47
C ASP A 73 -21.01 4.46 -1.49
N GLY A 74 -20.25 3.63 -0.78
CA GLY A 74 -20.49 2.19 -0.70
C GLY A 74 -20.16 1.42 -1.97
N LYS A 75 -19.51 2.04 -2.95
CA LYS A 75 -19.14 1.35 -4.18
C LYS A 75 -18.05 0.33 -3.93
N VAL A 76 -18.21 -0.86 -4.52
CA VAL A 76 -17.23 -1.95 -4.44
C VAL A 76 -16.69 -2.24 -5.84
N TYR A 77 -15.38 -2.25 -5.95
CA TYR A 77 -14.70 -2.53 -7.21
C TYR A 77 -13.95 -3.85 -7.07
N PRO A 78 -14.24 -4.84 -7.93
CA PRO A 78 -13.47 -6.09 -7.90
C PRO A 78 -12.04 -5.82 -8.35
N LEU A 79 -11.09 -6.51 -7.72
CA LEU A 79 -9.67 -6.41 -8.04
C LEU A 79 -9.15 -7.77 -8.50
N GLU A 80 -8.46 -7.76 -9.62
CA GLU A 80 -7.73 -8.91 -10.13
C GLU A 80 -6.40 -8.43 -10.70
N ALA A 81 -5.52 -9.37 -11.02
CA ALA A 81 -4.21 -9.03 -11.57
C ALA A 81 -4.34 -8.08 -12.77
N PHE A 82 -3.45 -7.08 -12.79
CA PHE A 82 -3.33 -6.06 -13.83
C PHE A 82 -4.43 -4.99 -13.79
N THR A 83 -5.00 -4.78 -12.61
CA THR A 83 -5.89 -3.65 -12.32
C THR A 83 -5.10 -2.58 -11.58
N ILE A 84 -5.27 -1.32 -11.97
CA ILE A 84 -4.74 -0.18 -11.23
C ILE A 84 -5.90 0.59 -10.60
N TYR A 85 -5.71 1.05 -9.36
CA TYR A 85 -6.57 2.06 -8.77
C TYR A 85 -5.73 3.17 -8.16
N ALA A 86 -6.31 4.36 -8.07
CA ALA A 86 -5.63 5.50 -7.47
C ALA A 86 -6.55 6.19 -6.49
N LEU A 87 -6.04 6.45 -5.30
CA LEU A 87 -6.73 7.17 -4.23
C LEU A 87 -6.42 8.65 -4.40
N ASP A 88 -7.02 9.28 -5.39
CA ASP A 88 -6.73 10.65 -5.84
C ASP A 88 -7.53 11.73 -5.13
N GLN A 89 -8.51 11.34 -4.31
CA GLN A 89 -9.39 12.22 -3.54
C GLN A 89 -9.25 11.98 -2.04
N HIS A 90 -8.13 11.40 -1.60
CA HIS A 90 -7.95 10.96 -0.21
C HIS A 90 -9.09 10.05 0.25
N ASP A 91 -9.52 9.14 -0.63
CA ASP A 91 -10.69 8.30 -0.44
C ASP A 91 -10.54 7.39 0.78
N LYS A 92 -11.51 7.45 1.68
CA LYS A 92 -11.61 6.47 2.76
C LYS A 92 -12.10 5.16 2.17
N HIS A 93 -11.39 4.07 2.45
CA HIS A 93 -11.64 2.81 1.75
C HIS A 93 -11.39 1.59 2.61
N ILE A 94 -11.93 0.47 2.14
CA ILE A 94 -11.70 -0.85 2.72
C ILE A 94 -11.12 -1.73 1.61
N LEU A 95 -9.95 -2.31 1.88
CA LEU A 95 -9.28 -3.23 0.96
C LEU A 95 -9.44 -4.64 1.50
N ARG A 96 -9.95 -5.56 0.67
CA ARG A 96 -10.17 -6.95 1.07
C ARG A 96 -9.48 -7.89 0.10
N ALA A 97 -8.66 -8.80 0.63
CA ALA A 97 -8.15 -9.94 -0.13
C ALA A 97 -9.15 -11.10 0.01
N ASN A 98 -9.42 -11.81 -1.08
CA ASN A 98 -10.31 -12.96 -1.03
C ASN A 98 -9.75 -14.05 -0.10
N LYS A 99 -10.64 -14.84 0.48
CA LYS A 99 -10.22 -16.03 1.22
C LYS A 99 -9.47 -16.97 0.29
N GLY A 100 -8.32 -17.47 0.74
CA GLY A 100 -7.48 -18.34 -0.05
C GLY A 100 -6.68 -17.63 -1.15
N SER A 101 -6.77 -16.31 -1.24
CA SER A 101 -6.02 -15.52 -2.23
C SER A 101 -5.40 -14.29 -1.57
N HIS A 102 -4.07 -14.28 -1.45
CA HIS A 102 -3.37 -13.04 -1.12
C HIS A 102 -3.41 -12.12 -2.36
N MET A 103 -3.15 -10.83 -2.17
CA MET A 103 -2.91 -9.90 -3.27
C MET A 103 -1.49 -9.39 -3.18
N ARG A 104 -0.82 -9.27 -4.32
CA ARG A 104 0.48 -8.60 -4.39
C ARG A 104 0.35 -7.41 -5.32
N MET A 105 0.87 -6.26 -4.86
CA MET A 105 0.67 -5.00 -5.56
C MET A 105 1.90 -4.11 -5.45
N VAL A 106 2.06 -3.25 -6.44
CA VAL A 106 3.04 -2.17 -6.42
C VAL A 106 2.31 -0.91 -5.99
N CYS A 107 2.75 -0.31 -4.89
CA CYS A 107 2.15 0.90 -4.32
C CYS A 107 3.09 2.08 -4.47
N VAL A 108 2.56 3.21 -4.93
CA VAL A 108 3.31 4.46 -5.10
C VAL A 108 2.63 5.54 -4.28
N PHE A 109 3.38 6.18 -3.39
CA PHE A 109 2.87 7.27 -2.54
C PHE A 109 3.53 8.60 -2.90
N ASN A 110 2.73 9.65 -2.91
CA ASN A 110 3.14 11.04 -3.02
C ASN A 110 2.43 11.86 -1.94
N PRO A 111 3.11 12.57 -1.04
CA PRO A 111 4.57 12.61 -0.89
C PRO A 111 5.15 11.26 -0.50
N PRO A 112 6.47 11.10 -0.63
CA PRO A 112 7.10 9.81 -0.31
C PRO A 112 6.99 9.47 1.18
N VAL A 113 6.83 8.17 1.45
CA VAL A 113 6.89 7.64 2.80
C VAL A 113 8.35 7.65 3.26
N SER A 114 8.59 8.04 4.52
CA SER A 114 9.97 8.14 5.04
C SER A 114 10.58 6.81 5.44
N GLY A 115 9.75 5.83 5.74
CA GLY A 115 10.18 4.51 6.23
C GLY A 115 9.91 4.31 7.71
N ARG A 116 9.45 5.34 8.41
CA ARG A 116 9.12 5.28 9.84
C ARG A 116 7.63 5.16 10.09
N GLU A 117 6.82 5.37 9.06
CA GLU A 117 5.37 5.40 9.20
C GLU A 117 4.79 3.99 9.30
N VAL A 118 3.83 3.87 10.20
CA VAL A 118 2.87 2.76 10.26
C VAL A 118 1.48 3.38 10.28
N HIS A 119 0.45 2.61 9.91
CA HIS A 119 -0.92 3.11 9.94
C HIS A 119 -1.31 3.49 11.37
N GLY A 120 -1.88 4.69 11.54
CA GLY A 120 -2.50 5.11 12.78
C GLY A 120 -3.89 4.48 12.93
N GLU A 121 -4.59 4.83 14.02
CA GLU A 121 -5.93 4.32 14.30
C GLU A 121 -6.95 4.65 13.20
N ASP A 122 -6.73 5.75 12.49
CA ASP A 122 -7.60 6.19 11.38
C ASP A 122 -7.26 5.53 10.05
N GLY A 123 -6.29 4.60 10.01
CA GLY A 123 -5.88 3.91 8.80
C GLY A 123 -5.02 4.75 7.86
N ALA A 124 -4.50 5.88 8.34
CA ALA A 124 -3.63 6.75 7.56
C ALA A 124 -2.19 6.64 8.03
N TYR A 125 -1.25 6.99 7.15
CA TYR A 125 0.11 7.29 7.58
C TYR A 125 0.16 8.71 8.17
N PRO A 126 0.96 8.95 9.21
CA PRO A 126 1.13 10.31 9.72
C PRO A 126 1.81 11.19 8.67
N ALA A 127 1.62 12.50 8.80
CA ALA A 127 2.35 13.45 7.98
C ALA A 127 3.85 13.29 8.25
N ASP A 128 4.67 13.54 7.22
CA ASP A 128 6.12 13.42 7.36
C ASP A 128 6.64 14.44 8.35
N LEU A 129 7.41 13.97 9.33
CA LEU A 129 7.94 14.79 10.41
C LEU A 129 9.31 15.39 10.11
N ASP A 130 9.88 15.08 8.98
CA ASP A 130 11.21 15.59 8.59
C ASP A 130 11.17 16.97 7.97
#